data_b2110057ff985d848bbc5a1425d3d98f
#
_entry.id   b2110057ff985d848bbc5a1425d3d98f
#
_cell.length_a   1.000
_cell.length_b   1.000
_cell.length_c   1.000
_cell.angle_alpha   90.00
_cell.angle_beta   90.00
_cell.angle_gamma   90.00
#
_symmetry.space_group_name_H-M   'P 1'
#
loop_
_entity.id
_entity.type
_entity.pdbx_description
1 polymer ?
#
loop_
_entity_poly.entity_id
_entity_poly.type
_entity_poly.pdbx_seq_one_letter_code
_entity_poly.pdbx_strand_id
1 'polypeptide(L)' 'MKKGYTIYKQYSGVNLIQNGFNSYSTKGNTQLGKLIKQAQAALKNCVVWYEVVNLESGTVNIIYKEA' A
#
# COMPACT_ATOMS: atom_id res chain seq x y z
N MET A 1 0.81 -0.81 -13.37
CA MET A 1 1.70 -0.76 -12.19
C MET A 1 2.67 0.41 -12.34
N LYS A 2 3.07 1.01 -11.25
CA LYS A 2 3.98 2.15 -11.28
C LYS A 2 5.35 1.74 -11.81
N LYS A 3 5.88 2.52 -12.75
CA LYS A 3 7.14 2.20 -13.40
C LYS A 3 8.29 2.10 -12.40
N GLY A 4 9.10 1.06 -12.52
CA GLY A 4 10.23 0.83 -11.63
C GLY A 4 9.88 0.14 -10.33
N TYR A 5 8.61 -0.13 -10.09
CA TYR A 5 8.17 -0.81 -8.87
C TYR A 5 7.91 -2.28 -9.14
N THR A 6 8.07 -3.08 -8.10
CA THR A 6 7.79 -4.52 -8.11
C THR A 6 6.73 -4.80 -7.06
N ILE A 7 5.86 -5.75 -7.30
CA ILE A 7 4.84 -6.15 -6.34
C ILE A 7 5.51 -6.91 -5.20
N TYR A 8 5.30 -6.42 -3.98
CA TYR A 8 5.75 -7.09 -2.77
C TYR A 8 4.71 -8.10 -2.29
N LYS A 9 3.49 -7.64 -2.06
CA LYS A 9 2.36 -8.47 -1.64
C LYS A 9 1.06 -7.87 -2.13
N GLN A 10 0.07 -8.73 -2.31
CA GLN A 10 -1.30 -8.31 -2.61
C GLN A 10 -2.19 -8.64 -1.43
N TYR A 11 -3.03 -7.70 -1.07
CA TYR A 11 -3.99 -7.85 0.01
C TYR A 11 -5.39 -7.60 -0.50
N SER A 12 -6.36 -8.28 0.09
CA SER A 12 -7.78 -8.07 -0.20
C SER A 12 -8.52 -7.70 1.07
N GLY A 13 -9.64 -7.00 0.92
CA GLY A 13 -10.45 -6.59 2.07
C GLY A 13 -9.90 -5.40 2.83
N VAL A 14 -8.97 -4.66 2.25
CA VAL A 14 -8.44 -3.45 2.87
C VAL A 14 -9.52 -2.38 2.87
N ASN A 15 -9.80 -1.80 4.03
CA ASN A 15 -10.80 -0.74 4.12
C ASN A 15 -10.20 0.59 3.62
N LEU A 16 -10.40 0.85 2.36
CA LEU A 16 -9.86 2.04 1.71
C LEU A 16 -10.75 3.26 1.86
N ILE A 17 -12.00 3.05 2.29
CA ILE A 17 -12.96 4.14 2.44
C ILE A 17 -12.77 4.85 3.77
N GLN A 18 -12.33 4.10 4.77
CA GLN A 18 -12.09 4.64 6.10
C GLN A 18 -11.01 5.73 6.02
N ASN A 19 -11.30 6.89 6.54
CA ASN A 19 -10.39 8.04 6.59
C ASN A 19 -10.09 8.69 5.23
N GLY A 20 -10.93 8.48 4.24
CA GLY A 20 -10.79 9.15 2.95
C GLY A 20 -9.66 8.60 2.12
N PHE A 21 -9.97 7.63 1.32
CA PHE A 21 -8.98 6.99 0.46
C PHE A 21 -8.22 7.97 -0.43
N ASN A 22 -8.90 8.95 -1.01
CA ASN A 22 -8.27 9.90 -1.95
C ASN A 22 -7.29 10.86 -1.29
N SER A 23 -7.15 10.85 0.00
CA SER A 23 -6.15 11.70 0.67
C SER A 23 -4.76 11.09 0.66
N TYR A 24 -4.61 9.88 0.16
CA TYR A 24 -3.35 9.13 0.20
C TYR A 24 -2.79 9.01 1.61
N SER A 25 -3.68 9.00 2.58
CA SER A 25 -3.26 8.97 3.97
C SER A 25 -2.74 7.59 4.33
N THR A 26 -1.45 7.50 4.53
CA THR A 26 -0.82 6.31 5.09
C THR A 26 -0.55 6.50 6.58
N LYS A 27 -1.11 7.58 7.14
CA LYS A 27 -0.90 7.92 8.55
C LYS A 27 -1.90 7.21 9.45
N GLY A 28 -1.49 7.04 10.67
CA GLY A 28 -2.38 6.68 11.73
C GLY A 28 -2.91 5.26 11.65
N ASN A 29 -4.21 5.15 11.82
CA ASN A 29 -4.85 3.86 12.03
C ASN A 29 -5.45 3.24 10.79
N THR A 30 -5.14 3.75 9.61
CA THR A 30 -5.65 3.13 8.39
C THR A 30 -5.00 1.76 8.21
N GLN A 31 -5.79 0.80 7.78
CA GLN A 31 -5.26 -0.52 7.49
C GLN A 31 -4.17 -0.46 6.43
N LEU A 32 -4.36 0.37 5.42
CA LEU A 32 -3.38 0.55 4.36
C LEU A 32 -2.06 1.11 4.91
N GLY A 33 -2.14 2.08 5.79
CA GLY A 33 -0.94 2.65 6.43
C GLY A 33 -0.16 1.62 7.21
N LYS A 34 -0.86 0.74 7.92
CA LYS A 34 -0.22 -0.36 8.66
C LYS A 34 0.50 -1.32 7.73
N LEU A 35 -0.12 -1.68 6.62
CA LEU A 35 0.48 -2.58 5.63
C LEU A 35 1.74 -1.97 5.02
N ILE A 36 1.71 -0.68 4.73
CA ILE A 36 2.87 0.03 4.19
C ILE A 36 4.00 0.07 5.20
N LYS A 37 3.70 0.34 6.46
CA LYS A 37 4.72 0.36 7.51
C LYS A 37 5.38 -1.00 7.68
N GLN A 38 4.61 -2.07 7.64
CA GLN A 38 5.15 -3.42 7.71
C GLN A 38 6.10 -3.71 6.54
N ALA A 39 5.69 -3.30 5.35
CA ALA A 39 6.52 -3.49 4.17
C ALA A 39 7.82 -2.67 4.25
N GLN A 40 7.74 -1.44 4.75
CA GLN A 40 8.93 -0.61 4.94
C GLN A 40 9.91 -1.23 5.91
N ALA A 41 9.41 -1.87 6.96
CA ALA A 41 10.26 -2.55 7.93
C ALA A 41 10.95 -3.77 7.31
N ALA A 42 10.25 -4.47 6.42
CA ALA A 42 10.78 -5.67 5.77
C ALA A 42 11.69 -5.33 4.59
N LEU A 43 11.40 -4.24 3.90
CA LEU A 43 12.11 -3.84 2.67
C LEU A 43 12.99 -2.63 2.95
N LYS A 44 14.10 -2.88 3.63
CA LYS A 44 15.03 -1.82 3.99
C LYS A 44 15.66 -1.20 2.74
N ASN A 45 15.83 0.11 2.77
CA ASN A 45 16.42 0.87 1.67
C ASN A 45 15.58 0.83 0.39
N CYS A 46 14.27 0.60 0.54
CA CYS A 46 13.35 0.61 -0.58
C CYS A 46 12.29 1.69 -0.39
N VAL A 47 11.82 2.23 -1.49
CA VAL A 47 10.66 3.10 -1.49
C VAL A 47 9.43 2.21 -1.62
N VAL A 48 8.54 2.26 -0.64
CA VAL A 48 7.34 1.45 -0.60
C VAL A 48 6.13 2.32 -0.90
N TRP A 49 5.25 1.81 -1.75
CA TRP A 49 4.00 2.48 -2.06
C TRP A 49 2.90 1.44 -2.25
N TYR A 50 1.77 1.84 -2.74
CA TYR A 50 0.66 0.93 -2.98
C TYR A 50 -0.03 1.24 -4.30
N GLU A 51 -0.75 0.25 -4.81
CA GLU A 51 -1.53 0.38 -6.02
C GLU A 51 -2.88 -0.28 -5.79
N VAL A 52 -3.95 0.44 -6.04
CA VAL A 52 -5.30 -0.12 -5.86
C VAL A 52 -5.67 -0.91 -7.11
N VAL A 53 -5.93 -2.20 -6.91
CA VAL A 53 -6.37 -3.08 -7.99
C VAL A 53 -7.88 -3.00 -8.15
N ASN A 54 -8.59 -3.05 -7.02
CA ASN A 54 -10.05 -3.00 -7.02
C ASN A 54 -10.51 -2.32 -5.74
N LEU A 55 -11.08 -1.13 -5.90
CA LEU A 55 -11.53 -0.34 -4.77
C LEU A 55 -12.69 -1.00 -4.03
N GLU A 56 -13.58 -1.62 -4.77
CA GLU A 56 -14.78 -2.22 -4.22
C GLU A 56 -14.47 -3.40 -3.30
N SER A 57 -13.58 -4.27 -3.73
CA SER A 57 -13.15 -5.41 -2.92
C SER A 57 -12.05 -5.06 -1.92
N GLY A 58 -11.48 -3.88 -2.04
CA GLY A 58 -10.36 -3.50 -1.21
C GLY A 58 -9.08 -4.24 -1.55
N THR A 59 -8.90 -4.61 -2.81
CA THR A 59 -7.68 -5.30 -3.25
C THR A 59 -6.60 -4.30 -3.60
N VAL A 60 -5.46 -4.42 -2.94
CA VAL A 60 -4.32 -3.52 -3.16
C VAL A 60 -3.05 -4.32 -3.31
N ASN A 61 -2.14 -3.82 -4.13
CA ASN A 61 -0.78 -4.31 -4.20
C ASN A 61 0.13 -3.38 -3.41
N ILE A 62 0.92 -3.93 -2.54
CA ILE A 62 2.03 -3.19 -1.94
C ILE A 62 3.22 -3.37 -2.88
N ILE A 63 3.72 -2.27 -3.39
CA ILE A 63 4.79 -2.24 -4.39
C ILE A 63 6.01 -1.54 -3.82
N TYR A 64 7.16 -1.84 -4.38
CA TYR A 64 8.39 -1.23 -3.91
C TYR A 64 9.39 -1.05 -5.05
N LYS A 65 10.34 -0.17 -4.82
CA LYS A 65 11.54 -0.07 -5.67
C LYS A 65 12.72 0.26 -4.78
N GLU A 66 13.91 -0.10 -5.23
CA GLU A 66 15.12 0.26 -4.51
C GLU A 66 15.35 1.77 -4.56
N ALA A 67 15.75 2.31 -3.43
CA ALA A 67 16.01 3.74 -3.32
C ALA A 67 17.28 4.16 -4.07
#